data_764cfe4703e539cfb85f92f321dc16ea
#
_entry.id   764cfe4703e539cfb85f92f321dc16ea
#
_cell.length_a   1.000
_cell.length_b   1.000
_cell.length_c   1.000
_cell.angle_alpha   90.00
_cell.angle_beta   90.00
_cell.angle_gamma   90.00
#
_symmetry.space_group_name_H-M   'P 1'
#
loop_
_entity.id
_entity.type
_entity.pdbx_description
1 polymer ?
#
loop_
_entity_poly.entity_id
_entity_poly.type
_entity_poly.pdbx_seq_one_letter_code
_entity_poly.pdbx_strand_id
1 'polypeptide(L)'
;LVALAAVTGMGAAAANAMGTFVTISAVDVGYDEAAAGLVLALGSACGLISRLVAGAVADRARPDLLRMVAIMLGLGSVGFGLLALGHPVTFLVGLILGFGAGWAWPGVFNYAVAARFADRVATATSVTQTGVYVGAAAGPLLFGLVAEHFGASAAWLTSCGMMITATVMLLVVRR
;
A
#
# COMPACT_ATOMS: atom_id res chain seq x y z
N LEU A 1 -17.57 2.09 9.76
CA LEU A 1 -17.31 2.32 8.33
C LEU A 1 -16.35 3.48 8.09
N VAL A 2 -16.53 4.65 8.72
CA VAL A 2 -15.65 5.82 8.52
C VAL A 2 -14.18 5.49 8.85
N ALA A 3 -13.92 4.80 9.96
CA ALA A 3 -12.57 4.37 10.29
C ALA A 3 -11.96 3.41 9.23
N LEU A 4 -12.77 2.52 8.65
CA LEU A 4 -12.34 1.65 7.56
C LEU A 4 -12.04 2.46 6.28
N ALA A 5 -12.83 3.50 5.99
CA ALA A 5 -12.56 4.41 4.89
C ALA A 5 -11.25 5.21 5.10
N ALA A 6 -10.96 5.65 6.33
CA ALA A 6 -9.70 6.30 6.65
C ALA A 6 -8.49 5.36 6.48
N VAL A 7 -8.61 4.09 6.93
CA VAL A 7 -7.59 3.06 6.72
C VAL A 7 -7.30 2.87 5.24
N THR A 8 -8.35 2.68 4.42
CA THR A 8 -8.18 2.48 2.97
C THR A 8 -7.63 3.72 2.28
N GLY A 9 -8.02 4.91 2.75
CA GLY A 9 -7.50 6.18 2.23
C GLY A 9 -5.99 6.30 2.43
N MET A 10 -5.49 6.04 3.63
CA MET A 10 -4.05 6.07 3.92
C MET A 10 -3.28 4.99 3.16
N GLY A 11 -3.80 3.75 3.13
CA GLY A 11 -3.18 2.67 2.36
C GLY A 11 -3.14 2.96 0.86
N ALA A 12 -4.22 3.50 0.29
CA ALA A 12 -4.29 3.88 -1.11
C ALA A 12 -3.37 5.08 -1.44
N ALA A 13 -3.27 6.06 -0.53
CA ALA A 13 -2.38 7.20 -0.69
C ALA A 13 -0.92 6.76 -0.84
N ALA A 14 -0.43 5.93 0.08
CA ALA A 14 0.93 5.42 0.02
C ALA A 14 1.17 4.53 -1.22
N ALA A 15 0.24 3.63 -1.54
CA ALA A 15 0.36 2.75 -2.70
C ALA A 15 0.40 3.51 -4.02
N ASN A 16 -0.49 4.50 -4.22
CA ASN A 16 -0.50 5.30 -5.46
C ASN A 16 0.70 6.24 -5.56
N ALA A 17 1.19 6.80 -4.46
CA ALA A 17 2.45 7.54 -4.44
C ALA A 17 3.62 6.66 -4.91
N MET A 18 3.68 5.39 -4.46
CA MET A 18 4.70 4.44 -4.92
C MET A 18 4.60 4.19 -6.42
N GLY A 19 3.41 3.92 -6.96
CA GLY A 19 3.23 3.71 -8.40
C GLY A 19 3.66 4.90 -9.25
N THR A 20 3.52 6.12 -8.72
CA THR A 20 3.86 7.34 -9.43
C THR A 20 5.36 7.67 -9.37
N PHE A 21 5.98 7.51 -8.19
CA PHE A 21 7.32 8.05 -7.93
C PHE A 21 8.43 7.00 -7.86
N VAL A 22 8.11 5.70 -7.87
CA VAL A 22 9.14 4.65 -7.71
C VAL A 22 10.18 4.67 -8.81
N THR A 23 9.81 4.97 -10.06
CA THR A 23 10.75 5.00 -11.19
C THR A 23 11.74 6.16 -11.05
N ILE A 24 11.25 7.36 -10.69
CA ILE A 24 12.11 8.53 -10.45
C ILE A 24 13.04 8.23 -9.28
N SER A 25 12.52 7.72 -8.18
CA SER A 25 13.32 7.36 -7.01
C SER A 25 14.34 6.24 -7.30
N ALA A 26 14.07 5.33 -8.24
CA ALA A 26 15.03 4.33 -8.66
C ALA A 26 16.23 4.97 -9.39
N VAL A 27 16.00 5.97 -10.22
CA VAL A 27 17.07 6.74 -10.87
C VAL A 27 17.88 7.51 -9.82
N ASP A 28 17.22 8.16 -8.86
CA ASP A 28 17.88 8.90 -7.78
C ASP A 28 18.81 8.02 -6.92
N VAL A 29 18.50 6.73 -6.74
CA VAL A 29 19.36 5.79 -5.99
C VAL A 29 20.42 5.11 -6.86
N GLY A 30 20.54 5.47 -8.15
CA GLY A 30 21.63 5.08 -9.03
C GLY A 30 21.31 4.00 -10.07
N TYR A 31 20.03 3.64 -10.28
CA TYR A 31 19.65 2.82 -11.43
C TYR A 31 19.60 3.70 -12.69
N ASP A 32 20.01 3.16 -13.84
CA ASP A 32 19.75 3.84 -15.12
C ASP A 32 18.25 3.79 -15.49
N GLU A 33 17.83 4.61 -16.46
CA GLU A 33 16.41 4.74 -16.83
C GLU A 33 15.79 3.41 -17.29
N ALA A 34 16.57 2.56 -18.01
CA ALA A 34 16.09 1.27 -18.46
C ALA A 34 15.90 0.30 -17.27
N ALA A 35 16.88 0.26 -16.34
CA ALA A 35 16.79 -0.52 -15.12
C ALA A 35 15.64 -0.02 -14.21
N ALA A 36 15.41 1.30 -14.11
CA ALA A 36 14.29 1.86 -13.35
C ALA A 36 12.93 1.41 -13.92
N GLY A 37 12.80 1.32 -15.24
CA GLY A 37 11.61 0.73 -15.89
C GLY A 37 11.43 -0.75 -15.54
N LEU A 38 12.52 -1.54 -15.54
CA LEU A 38 12.47 -2.96 -15.13
C LEU A 38 12.13 -3.13 -13.65
N VAL A 39 12.63 -2.24 -12.79
CA VAL A 39 12.28 -2.22 -11.35
C VAL A 39 10.78 -2.03 -11.17
N LEU A 40 10.14 -1.09 -11.89
CA LEU A 40 8.68 -0.91 -11.86
C LEU A 40 7.95 -2.16 -12.37
N ALA A 41 8.40 -2.76 -13.47
CA ALA A 41 7.82 -3.98 -14.03
C ALA A 41 7.91 -5.15 -13.02
N LEU A 42 9.06 -5.34 -12.38
CA LEU A 42 9.26 -6.34 -11.33
C LEU A 42 8.31 -6.11 -10.15
N GLY A 43 8.21 -4.88 -9.65
CA GLY A 43 7.29 -4.52 -8.58
C GLY A 43 5.83 -4.83 -8.95
N SER A 44 5.41 -4.44 -10.15
CA SER A 44 4.06 -4.68 -10.66
C SER A 44 3.74 -6.18 -10.78
N ALA A 45 4.69 -6.97 -11.29
CA ALA A 45 4.56 -8.44 -11.37
C ALA A 45 4.47 -9.06 -9.96
N CYS A 46 5.31 -8.62 -9.03
CA CYS A 46 5.27 -9.05 -7.63
C CYS A 46 3.91 -8.73 -6.98
N GLY A 47 3.39 -7.51 -7.20
CA GLY A 47 2.08 -7.10 -6.71
C GLY A 47 0.93 -7.93 -7.28
N LEU A 48 0.98 -8.28 -8.57
CA LEU A 48 -0.01 -9.14 -9.21
C LEU A 48 0.01 -10.56 -8.61
N ILE A 49 1.20 -11.16 -8.52
CA ILE A 49 1.36 -12.51 -7.94
C ILE A 49 0.86 -12.52 -6.48
N SER A 50 1.25 -11.53 -5.69
CA SER A 50 0.82 -11.42 -4.29
C SER A 50 -0.69 -11.28 -4.14
N ARG A 51 -1.39 -10.57 -5.02
CA ARG A 51 -2.86 -10.48 -5.03
C ARG A 51 -3.50 -11.84 -5.28
N LEU A 52 -2.99 -12.60 -6.24
CA LEU A 52 -3.50 -13.94 -6.55
C LEU A 52 -3.26 -14.90 -5.37
N VAL A 53 -2.06 -14.88 -4.80
CA VAL A 53 -1.73 -15.70 -3.62
C VAL A 53 -2.58 -15.31 -2.41
N ALA A 54 -2.72 -14.01 -2.13
CA ALA A 54 -3.53 -13.53 -1.02
C ALA A 54 -5.01 -13.92 -1.17
N GLY A 55 -5.57 -13.82 -2.37
CA GLY A 55 -6.92 -14.31 -2.68
C GLY A 55 -7.04 -15.81 -2.44
N ALA A 56 -6.12 -16.62 -2.96
CA ALA A 56 -6.13 -18.08 -2.77
C ALA A 56 -5.98 -18.48 -1.29
N VAL A 57 -5.19 -17.75 -0.51
CA VAL A 57 -5.07 -17.97 0.95
C VAL A 57 -6.37 -17.60 1.65
N ALA A 58 -6.98 -16.47 1.30
CA ALA A 58 -8.26 -16.04 1.87
C ALA A 58 -9.36 -17.08 1.65
N ASP A 59 -9.43 -17.66 0.45
CA ASP A 59 -10.46 -18.65 0.09
C ASP A 59 -10.25 -20.00 0.77
N ARG A 60 -9.00 -20.49 0.82
CA ARG A 60 -8.71 -21.84 1.33
C ARG A 60 -8.57 -21.90 2.85
N ALA A 61 -7.82 -20.98 3.43
CA ALA A 61 -7.50 -21.00 4.86
C ALA A 61 -8.54 -20.29 5.73
N ARG A 62 -9.45 -19.51 5.13
CA ARG A 62 -10.48 -18.71 5.83
C ARG A 62 -9.93 -17.95 7.05
N PRO A 63 -8.81 -17.21 6.90
CA PRO A 63 -8.21 -16.50 8.00
C PRO A 63 -9.11 -15.34 8.46
N ASP A 64 -8.74 -14.71 9.59
CA ASP A 64 -9.25 -13.37 9.92
C ASP A 64 -8.76 -12.38 8.84
N LEU A 65 -9.65 -12.03 7.91
CA LEU A 65 -9.33 -11.22 6.73
C LEU A 65 -8.80 -9.83 7.10
N LEU A 66 -9.37 -9.20 8.14
CA LEU A 66 -8.89 -7.88 8.58
C LEU A 66 -7.50 -7.97 9.21
N ARG A 67 -7.20 -9.07 9.92
CA ARG A 67 -5.85 -9.34 10.41
C ARG A 67 -4.86 -9.55 9.27
N MET A 68 -5.27 -10.29 8.25
CA MET A 68 -4.45 -10.49 7.06
C MET A 68 -4.12 -9.16 6.37
N VAL A 69 -5.11 -8.28 6.19
CA VAL A 69 -4.89 -6.93 5.66
C VAL A 69 -3.96 -6.11 6.56
N ALA A 70 -4.13 -6.18 7.89
CA ALA A 70 -3.23 -5.47 8.82
C ALA A 70 -1.77 -5.96 8.71
N ILE A 71 -1.55 -7.26 8.54
CA ILE A 71 -0.21 -7.81 8.28
C ILE A 71 0.35 -7.30 6.95
N MET A 72 -0.46 -7.27 5.89
CA MET A 72 -0.04 -6.76 4.59
C MET A 72 0.34 -5.28 4.64
N LEU A 73 -0.46 -4.44 5.29
CA LEU A 73 -0.15 -3.02 5.50
C LEU A 73 1.13 -2.85 6.34
N GLY A 74 1.30 -3.65 7.40
CA GLY A 74 2.49 -3.64 8.25
C GLY A 74 3.76 -4.05 7.49
N LEU A 75 3.71 -5.11 6.68
CA LEU A 75 4.82 -5.48 5.81
C LEU A 75 5.09 -4.41 4.73
N GLY A 76 4.03 -3.82 4.19
CA GLY A 76 4.14 -2.68 3.28
C GLY A 76 4.87 -1.51 3.92
N SER A 77 4.57 -1.18 5.19
CA SER A 77 5.25 -0.08 5.90
C SER A 77 6.76 -0.31 6.02
N VAL A 78 7.19 -1.55 6.27
CA VAL A 78 8.62 -1.91 6.23
C VAL A 78 9.19 -1.66 4.84
N GLY A 79 8.47 -2.03 3.78
CA GLY A 79 8.86 -1.76 2.39
C GLY A 79 9.09 -0.27 2.14
N PHE A 80 8.14 0.58 2.52
CA PHE A 80 8.26 2.04 2.38
C PHE A 80 9.41 2.62 3.21
N GLY A 81 9.65 2.10 4.41
CA GLY A 81 10.80 2.48 5.24
C GLY A 81 12.13 2.14 4.57
N LEU A 82 12.23 0.99 3.89
CA LEU A 82 13.43 0.59 3.16
C LEU A 82 13.68 1.44 1.91
N LEU A 83 12.60 1.89 1.21
CA LEU A 83 12.73 2.84 0.09
C LEU A 83 13.34 4.17 0.55
N ALA A 84 13.05 4.61 1.78
CA ALA A 84 13.55 5.85 2.34
C ALA A 84 15.07 5.85 2.62
N LEU A 85 15.72 4.67 2.69
CA LEU A 85 17.15 4.57 2.98
C LEU A 85 18.06 5.01 1.83
N GLY A 86 17.53 5.18 0.61
CA GLY A 86 18.27 5.73 -0.53
C GLY A 86 19.45 4.86 -1.01
N HIS A 87 19.44 3.56 -0.78
CA HIS A 87 20.48 2.63 -1.22
C HIS A 87 19.90 1.60 -2.19
N PRO A 88 20.55 1.27 -3.32
CA PRO A 88 19.99 0.40 -4.36
C PRO A 88 19.45 -0.95 -3.86
N VAL A 89 20.18 -1.62 -2.97
CA VAL A 89 19.77 -2.94 -2.45
C VAL A 89 18.53 -2.83 -1.55
N THR A 90 18.51 -1.87 -0.62
CA THR A 90 17.35 -1.66 0.26
C THR A 90 16.15 -1.17 -0.52
N PHE A 91 16.37 -0.40 -1.59
CA PHE A 91 15.34 0.05 -2.51
C PHE A 91 14.65 -1.13 -3.19
N LEU A 92 15.40 -2.10 -3.72
CA LEU A 92 14.84 -3.28 -4.37
C LEU A 92 14.04 -4.15 -3.40
N VAL A 93 14.55 -4.38 -2.19
CA VAL A 93 13.82 -5.12 -1.15
C VAL A 93 12.56 -4.36 -0.74
N GLY A 94 12.67 -3.05 -0.55
CA GLY A 94 11.55 -2.16 -0.24
C GLY A 94 10.48 -2.17 -1.32
N LEU A 95 10.86 -2.17 -2.59
CA LEU A 95 9.98 -2.31 -3.73
C LEU A 95 9.17 -3.61 -3.68
N ILE A 96 9.84 -4.74 -3.47
CA ILE A 96 9.19 -6.06 -3.42
C ILE A 96 8.16 -6.11 -2.28
N LEU A 97 8.51 -5.63 -1.09
CA LEU A 97 7.58 -5.55 0.05
C LEU A 97 6.46 -4.54 -0.17
N GLY A 98 6.78 -3.38 -0.74
CA GLY A 98 5.82 -2.32 -1.02
C GLY A 98 4.76 -2.76 -2.03
N PHE A 99 5.15 -3.32 -3.17
CA PHE A 99 4.21 -3.84 -4.16
C PHE A 99 3.56 -5.16 -3.71
N GLY A 100 4.35 -6.08 -3.14
CA GLY A 100 3.88 -7.41 -2.77
C GLY A 100 2.93 -7.43 -1.57
N ALA A 101 3.13 -6.55 -0.61
CA ALA A 101 2.25 -6.45 0.55
C ALA A 101 1.50 -5.12 0.58
N GLY A 102 2.23 -4.00 0.48
CA GLY A 102 1.68 -2.66 0.61
C GLY A 102 0.67 -2.27 -0.48
N TRP A 103 0.68 -2.88 -1.63
CA TRP A 103 -0.30 -2.65 -2.70
C TRP A 103 -1.24 -3.85 -2.95
N ALA A 104 -0.97 -5.02 -2.40
CA ALA A 104 -1.76 -6.22 -2.71
C ALA A 104 -3.03 -6.39 -1.84
N TRP A 105 -3.18 -5.63 -0.75
CA TRP A 105 -4.26 -5.76 0.24
C TRP A 105 -5.69 -5.46 -0.23
N PRO A 106 -5.99 -4.64 -1.29
CA PRO A 106 -7.36 -4.17 -1.55
C PRO A 106 -8.37 -5.28 -1.84
N GLY A 107 -7.96 -6.35 -2.52
CA GLY A 107 -8.83 -7.48 -2.81
C GLY A 107 -9.31 -8.18 -1.54
N VAL A 108 -8.38 -8.48 -0.64
CA VAL A 108 -8.69 -9.13 0.66
C VAL A 108 -9.53 -8.20 1.54
N PHE A 109 -9.25 -6.89 1.52
CA PHE A 109 -10.02 -5.90 2.27
C PHE A 109 -11.48 -5.83 1.77
N ASN A 110 -11.68 -5.74 0.45
CA ASN A 110 -13.03 -5.70 -0.12
C ASN A 110 -13.82 -6.96 0.23
N TYR A 111 -13.18 -8.12 0.20
CA TYR A 111 -13.79 -9.37 0.66
C TYR A 111 -14.16 -9.32 2.14
N ALA A 112 -13.27 -8.82 3.00
CA ALA A 112 -13.54 -8.65 4.43
C ALA A 112 -14.73 -7.72 4.70
N VAL A 113 -14.83 -6.59 3.97
CA VAL A 113 -15.95 -5.65 4.07
C VAL A 113 -17.25 -6.31 3.63
N ALA A 114 -17.27 -7.01 2.49
CA ALA A 114 -18.45 -7.69 1.99
C ALA A 114 -18.94 -8.76 2.97
N ALA A 115 -18.03 -9.54 3.55
CA ALA A 115 -18.36 -10.57 4.53
C ALA A 115 -18.88 -9.99 5.86
N ARG A 116 -18.30 -8.87 6.32
CA ARG A 116 -18.67 -8.24 7.61
C ARG A 116 -19.99 -7.45 7.54
N PHE A 117 -20.35 -6.94 6.37
CA PHE A 117 -21.53 -6.09 6.17
C PHE A 117 -22.46 -6.71 5.12
N ALA A 118 -22.74 -8.02 5.25
CA ALA A 118 -23.50 -8.80 4.27
C ALA A 118 -24.93 -8.27 4.03
N ASP A 119 -25.54 -7.61 5.01
CA ASP A 119 -26.84 -6.94 4.95
C ASP A 119 -26.84 -5.61 4.17
N ARG A 120 -25.66 -4.98 3.98
CA ARG A 120 -25.50 -3.66 3.36
C ARG A 120 -24.17 -3.51 2.62
N VAL A 121 -23.81 -4.53 1.85
CA VAL A 121 -22.52 -4.60 1.12
C VAL A 121 -22.30 -3.36 0.24
N ALA A 122 -23.30 -2.95 -0.53
CA ALA A 122 -23.16 -1.80 -1.44
C ALA A 122 -22.79 -0.52 -0.69
N THR A 123 -23.48 -0.20 0.42
CA THR A 123 -23.19 0.98 1.24
C THR A 123 -21.80 0.89 1.88
N ALA A 124 -21.46 -0.26 2.44
CA ALA A 124 -20.16 -0.44 3.09
C ALA A 124 -19.01 -0.29 2.08
N THR A 125 -19.14 -0.90 0.91
CA THR A 125 -18.15 -0.80 -0.17
C THR A 125 -18.05 0.62 -0.69
N SER A 126 -19.17 1.32 -0.92
CA SER A 126 -19.14 2.72 -1.40
C SER A 126 -18.39 3.64 -0.43
N VAL A 127 -18.63 3.53 0.88
CA VAL A 127 -17.94 4.34 1.90
C VAL A 127 -16.45 4.04 1.92
N THR A 128 -16.04 2.77 1.90
CA THR A 128 -14.62 2.41 1.93
C THR A 128 -13.91 2.77 0.62
N GLN A 129 -14.57 2.63 -0.53
CA GLN A 129 -14.01 3.04 -1.82
C GLN A 129 -13.88 4.56 -1.96
N THR A 130 -14.76 5.35 -1.34
CA THR A 130 -14.55 6.80 -1.24
C THR A 130 -13.20 7.11 -0.56
N GLY A 131 -12.87 6.41 0.53
CA GLY A 131 -11.55 6.52 1.16
C GLY A 131 -10.42 6.19 0.19
N VAL A 132 -10.54 5.08 -0.55
CA VAL A 132 -9.54 4.67 -1.58
C VAL A 132 -9.33 5.76 -2.62
N TYR A 133 -10.39 6.32 -3.20
CA TYR A 133 -10.27 7.33 -4.25
C TYR A 133 -9.69 8.64 -3.74
N VAL A 134 -10.11 9.09 -2.56
CA VAL A 134 -9.53 10.29 -1.92
C VAL A 134 -8.04 10.07 -1.65
N GLY A 135 -7.67 8.92 -1.09
CA GLY A 135 -6.27 8.59 -0.84
C GLY A 135 -5.45 8.48 -2.12
N ALA A 136 -6.00 7.81 -3.15
CA ALA A 136 -5.32 7.66 -4.44
C ALA A 136 -5.04 8.99 -5.13
N ALA A 137 -5.96 9.96 -5.01
CA ALA A 137 -5.76 11.31 -5.55
C ALA A 137 -4.80 12.15 -4.69
N ALA A 138 -4.95 12.10 -3.36
CA ALA A 138 -4.15 12.91 -2.46
C ALA A 138 -2.71 12.38 -2.28
N GLY A 139 -2.51 11.07 -2.36
CA GLY A 139 -1.23 10.42 -2.08
C GLY A 139 -0.07 10.94 -2.92
N PRO A 140 -0.16 10.88 -4.27
CA PRO A 140 0.89 11.41 -5.13
C PRO A 140 1.14 12.91 -4.94
N LEU A 141 0.09 13.70 -4.70
CA LEU A 141 0.21 15.14 -4.44
C LEU A 141 0.98 15.41 -3.15
N LEU A 142 0.61 14.74 -2.06
CA LEU A 142 1.29 14.87 -0.76
C LEU A 142 2.73 14.37 -0.85
N PHE A 143 2.97 13.25 -1.52
CA PHE A 143 4.31 12.73 -1.74
C PHE A 143 5.18 13.75 -2.50
N GLY A 144 4.67 14.29 -3.62
CA GLY A 144 5.39 15.28 -4.41
C GLY A 144 5.73 16.54 -3.61
N LEU A 145 4.77 17.08 -2.85
CA LEU A 145 4.99 18.25 -1.99
C LEU A 145 6.05 17.97 -0.92
N VAL A 146 6.00 16.81 -0.26
CA VAL A 146 7.00 16.45 0.75
C VAL A 146 8.36 16.22 0.09
N ALA A 147 8.42 15.56 -1.07
CA ALA A 147 9.66 15.30 -1.78
C ALA A 147 10.33 16.60 -2.24
N GLU A 148 9.57 17.57 -2.73
CA GLU A 148 10.06 18.88 -3.15
C GLU A 148 10.69 19.69 -2.00
N HIS A 149 10.06 19.68 -0.82
CA HIS A 149 10.50 20.51 0.30
C HIS A 149 11.50 19.81 1.24
N PHE A 150 11.41 18.50 1.37
CA PHE A 150 12.16 17.72 2.37
C PHE A 150 12.93 16.53 1.79
N GLY A 151 12.85 16.32 0.47
CA GLY A 151 13.52 15.23 -0.23
C GLY A 151 12.75 13.91 -0.26
N ALA A 152 13.15 13.03 -1.18
CA ALA A 152 12.48 11.75 -1.45
C ALA A 152 12.42 10.83 -0.21
N SER A 153 13.48 10.79 0.60
CA SER A 153 13.50 9.98 1.83
C SER A 153 12.40 10.38 2.80
N ALA A 154 12.16 11.69 3.00
CA ALA A 154 11.07 12.17 3.86
C ALA A 154 9.69 11.81 3.30
N ALA A 155 9.51 11.85 1.99
CA ALA A 155 8.28 11.45 1.33
C ALA A 155 7.99 9.94 1.50
N TRP A 156 9.02 9.10 1.37
CA TRP A 156 8.90 7.66 1.64
C TRP A 156 8.60 7.38 3.12
N LEU A 157 9.23 8.08 4.06
CA LEU A 157 8.91 7.97 5.50
C LEU A 157 7.48 8.42 5.82
N THR A 158 6.98 9.45 5.14
CA THR A 158 5.58 9.88 5.27
C THR A 158 4.62 8.76 4.82
N SER A 159 4.90 8.13 3.68
CA SER A 159 4.13 6.98 3.18
C SER A 159 4.22 5.76 4.13
N CYS A 160 5.39 5.51 4.71
CA CYS A 160 5.59 4.51 5.76
C CYS A 160 4.70 4.81 6.99
N GLY A 161 4.69 6.05 7.46
CA GLY A 161 3.86 6.51 8.57
C GLY A 161 2.36 6.32 8.30
N MET A 162 1.90 6.62 7.09
CA MET A 162 0.51 6.35 6.67
C MET A 162 0.16 4.87 6.76
N MET A 163 1.05 3.98 6.29
CA MET A 163 0.85 2.53 6.35
C MET A 163 0.83 2.01 7.80
N ILE A 164 1.73 2.50 8.66
CA ILE A 164 1.74 2.16 10.10
C ILE A 164 0.43 2.59 10.75
N THR A 165 0.00 3.84 10.51
CA THR A 165 -1.24 4.37 11.06
C THR A 165 -2.44 3.56 10.60
N ALA A 166 -2.52 3.23 9.30
CA ALA A 166 -3.57 2.37 8.75
C ALA A 166 -3.57 0.98 9.41
N THR A 167 -2.39 0.38 9.63
CA THR A 167 -2.24 -0.91 10.32
C THR A 167 -2.78 -0.85 11.74
N VAL A 168 -2.36 0.15 12.52
CA VAL A 168 -2.79 0.30 13.92
C VAL A 168 -4.29 0.55 14.01
N MET A 169 -4.83 1.46 13.20
CA MET A 169 -6.27 1.73 13.14
C MET A 169 -7.06 0.48 12.80
N LEU A 170 -6.62 -0.31 11.82
CA LEU A 170 -7.29 -1.54 11.43
C LEU A 170 -7.29 -2.58 12.55
N LEU A 171 -6.18 -2.72 13.29
CA LEU A 171 -6.08 -3.62 14.44
C LEU A 171 -6.99 -3.20 15.60
N VAL A 172 -7.24 -1.91 15.78
CA VAL A 172 -8.19 -1.39 16.78
C VAL A 172 -9.64 -1.63 16.34
N VAL A 173 -9.97 -1.30 15.10
CA VAL A 173 -11.35 -1.38 14.58
C VAL A 173 -11.83 -2.83 14.37
N ARG A 174 -10.92 -3.77 14.20
CA ARG A 174 -11.28 -5.19 14.01
C ARG A 174 -11.79 -5.84 15.31
N ARG A 175 -11.46 -5.28 16.49
CA ARG A 175 -11.97 -5.77 17.80
C ARG A 175 -13.45 -5.49 17.94
#